data_a3fe4aa122978dfd8e059f2ac54cda55
#
_entry.id   a3fe4aa122978dfd8e059f2ac54cda55
#
_cell.length_a   1.000
_cell.length_b   1.000
_cell.length_c   1.000
_cell.angle_alpha   90.00
_cell.angle_beta   90.00
_cell.angle_gamma   90.00
#
_symmetry.space_group_name_H-M   'P 1'
#
loop_
_entity.id
_entity.type
_entity.pdbx_description
1 polymer ?
#
loop_
_entity_poly.entity_id
_entity_poly.type
_entity_poly.pdbx_seq_one_letter_code
_entity_poly.pdbx_strand_id
1 'polypeptide(L)'
;MIVGVGVDIVEVSRIDRSVKRWGAKFAQRFFSEREVKMFFRRMEEPGFLARQFAAKEAVSKALGTGMKRIGFRDITVTRNEAGAPLVELSGNAATRAAEMGVENIHISISDERDYAIAYAVAE
;
A
#
# COMPACT_ATOMS: atom_id res chain seq x y z
N MET A 1 11.23 -8.99 -17.41
CA MET A 1 10.34 -8.20 -18.27
C MET A 1 9.24 -7.56 -17.41
N ILE A 2 9.00 -6.28 -17.62
CA ILE A 2 7.94 -5.57 -16.91
C ILE A 2 6.59 -6.07 -17.41
N VAL A 3 5.71 -6.48 -16.49
CA VAL A 3 4.38 -6.98 -16.83
C VAL A 3 3.26 -6.08 -16.34
N GLY A 4 3.57 -5.08 -15.51
CA GLY A 4 2.57 -4.14 -15.06
C GLY A 4 3.17 -2.93 -14.35
N VAL A 5 2.46 -1.81 -14.44
CA VAL A 5 2.82 -0.58 -13.72
C VAL A 5 1.57 -0.01 -13.07
N GLY A 6 1.76 0.70 -11.98
CA GLY A 6 0.65 1.36 -11.30
C GLY A 6 1.12 2.63 -10.61
N VAL A 7 0.24 3.61 -10.57
CA VAL A 7 0.47 4.86 -9.85
C VAL A 7 -0.80 5.24 -9.12
N ASP A 8 -0.64 5.80 -7.94
CA ASP A 8 -1.77 6.33 -7.19
C ASP A 8 -1.36 7.57 -6.41
N ILE A 9 -2.28 8.49 -6.26
CA ILE A 9 -2.11 9.69 -5.45
C ILE A 9 -3.27 9.80 -4.46
N VAL A 10 -2.94 10.11 -3.23
CA VAL A 10 -3.90 10.15 -2.12
C VAL A 10 -3.76 11.48 -1.39
N GLU A 11 -4.90 12.13 -1.14
CA GLU A 11 -4.94 13.32 -0.30
C GLU A 11 -4.84 12.90 1.17
N VAL A 12 -3.84 13.42 1.88
CA VAL A 12 -3.57 13.05 3.28
C VAL A 12 -4.77 13.38 4.17
N SER A 13 -5.41 14.53 3.97
CA SER A 13 -6.54 14.96 4.78
C SER A 13 -7.73 14.00 4.67
N ARG A 14 -7.90 13.35 3.51
CA ARG A 14 -8.97 12.36 3.31
C ARG A 14 -8.77 11.14 4.20
N ILE A 15 -7.54 10.65 4.28
CA ILE A 15 -7.21 9.52 5.15
C ILE A 15 -7.32 9.93 6.62
N ASP A 16 -6.85 11.12 6.95
CA ASP A 16 -6.95 11.65 8.32
C ASP A 16 -8.41 11.74 8.79
N ARG A 17 -9.31 12.22 7.94
CA ARG A 17 -10.74 12.25 8.25
C ARG A 17 -11.31 10.87 8.51
N SER A 18 -10.90 9.88 7.72
CA SER A 18 -11.35 8.49 7.89
C SER A 18 -10.85 7.90 9.20
N VAL A 19 -9.60 8.17 9.56
CA VAL A 19 -9.03 7.72 10.83
C VAL A 19 -9.76 8.37 12.01
N LYS A 20 -10.02 9.67 11.94
CA LYS A 20 -10.75 10.39 13.01
C LYS A 20 -12.17 9.88 13.16
N ARG A 21 -12.83 9.55 12.06
CA ARG A 21 -14.21 9.08 12.08
C ARG A 21 -14.35 7.62 12.54
N TRP A 22 -13.47 6.74 12.04
CA TRP A 22 -13.60 5.30 12.21
C TRP A 22 -12.57 4.67 13.13
N GLY A 23 -11.50 5.42 13.47
CA GLY A 23 -10.46 4.97 14.39
C GLY A 23 -9.77 3.68 13.93
N ALA A 24 -9.52 2.80 14.90
CA ALA A 24 -8.84 1.54 14.66
C ALA A 24 -9.55 0.65 13.63
N LYS A 25 -10.87 0.77 13.50
CA LYS A 25 -11.64 -0.01 12.51
C LYS A 25 -11.22 0.30 11.09
N PHE A 26 -10.92 1.58 10.78
CA PHE A 26 -10.42 1.96 9.46
C PHE A 26 -9.09 1.29 9.18
N ALA A 27 -8.14 1.41 10.12
CA ALA A 27 -6.82 0.82 9.96
C ALA A 27 -6.91 -0.70 9.78
N GLN A 28 -7.70 -1.38 10.61
CA GLN A 28 -7.85 -2.83 10.55
C GLN A 28 -8.51 -3.32 9.27
N ARG A 29 -9.37 -2.51 8.67
CA ARG A 29 -10.07 -2.89 7.44
C ARG A 29 -9.17 -2.88 6.21
N PHE A 30 -8.27 -1.90 6.10
CA PHE A 30 -7.49 -1.66 4.88
C PHE A 30 -6.03 -2.03 5.00
N PHE A 31 -5.52 -2.25 6.22
CA PHE A 31 -4.10 -2.47 6.44
C PHE A 31 -3.88 -3.82 7.10
N SER A 32 -2.74 -4.44 6.78
CA SER A 32 -2.35 -5.70 7.40
C SER A 32 -2.05 -5.47 8.89
N GLU A 33 -2.01 -6.56 9.65
CA GLU A 33 -1.71 -6.49 11.08
C GLU A 33 -0.35 -5.82 11.34
N ARG A 34 0.64 -6.11 10.53
CA ARG A 34 1.98 -5.50 10.63
C ARG A 34 1.93 -4.01 10.39
N GLU A 35 1.17 -3.56 9.40
CA GLU A 35 1.01 -2.14 9.10
C GLU A 35 0.27 -1.40 10.21
N VAL A 36 -0.74 -2.02 10.78
CA VAL A 36 -1.47 -1.44 11.93
C VAL A 36 -0.53 -1.22 13.11
N LYS A 37 0.32 -2.21 13.40
CA LYS A 37 1.32 -2.06 14.46
C LYS A 37 2.33 -0.94 14.17
N MET A 38 2.74 -0.80 12.92
CA MET A 38 3.63 0.29 12.51
C MET A 38 2.97 1.65 12.70
N PHE A 39 1.69 1.77 12.38
CA PHE A 39 0.93 3.00 12.54
C PHE A 39 0.90 3.45 14.01
N PHE A 40 0.60 2.54 14.92
CA PHE A 40 0.59 2.86 16.34
C PHE A 40 1.99 3.20 16.87
N ARG A 41 3.03 2.54 16.40
CA ARG A 41 4.40 2.89 16.76
C ARG A 41 4.80 4.29 16.27
N ARG A 42 4.20 4.77 15.20
CA ARG A 42 4.42 6.11 14.65
C ARG A 42 3.45 7.14 15.23
N MET A 43 2.86 6.85 16.37
CA MET A 43 1.95 7.75 17.08
C MET A 43 0.75 8.18 16.23
N GLU A 44 0.26 7.25 15.41
CA GLU A 44 -0.92 7.44 14.55
C GLU A 44 -0.77 8.61 13.55
N GLU A 45 0.42 8.78 12.99
CA GLU A 45 0.68 9.81 11.98
C GLU A 45 -0.19 9.60 10.75
N PRO A 46 -1.06 10.56 10.37
CA PRO A 46 -1.97 10.38 9.22
C PRO A 46 -1.24 10.20 7.89
N GLY A 47 -0.12 10.88 7.72
CA GLY A 47 0.70 10.77 6.52
C GLY A 47 1.22 9.35 6.29
N PHE A 48 1.49 8.61 7.37
CA PHE A 48 1.93 7.22 7.24
C PHE A 48 0.87 6.37 6.54
N LEU A 49 -0.38 6.42 7.00
CA LEU A 49 -1.44 5.62 6.36
C LEU A 49 -1.73 6.08 4.94
N ALA A 50 -1.62 7.38 4.65
CA ALA A 50 -1.78 7.87 3.28
C ALA A 50 -0.72 7.29 2.34
N ARG A 51 0.54 7.25 2.77
CA ARG A 51 1.63 6.64 2.00
C ARG A 51 1.40 5.13 1.79
N GLN A 52 1.01 4.44 2.84
CA GLN A 52 0.70 3.00 2.76
C GLN A 52 -0.47 2.74 1.83
N PHE A 53 -1.52 3.54 1.92
CA PHE A 53 -2.71 3.41 1.07
C PHE A 53 -2.36 3.63 -0.40
N ALA A 54 -1.63 4.69 -0.71
CA ALA A 54 -1.19 4.97 -2.09
C ALA A 54 -0.35 3.81 -2.64
N ALA A 55 0.55 3.26 -1.82
CA ALA A 55 1.39 2.14 -2.22
C ALA A 55 0.56 0.89 -2.55
N LYS A 56 -0.43 0.56 -1.72
CA LYS A 56 -1.30 -0.60 -1.95
C LYS A 56 -2.11 -0.44 -3.23
N GLU A 57 -2.66 0.74 -3.47
CA GLU A 57 -3.39 1.03 -4.70
C GLU A 57 -2.49 0.93 -5.93
N ALA A 58 -1.29 1.47 -5.87
CA ALA A 58 -0.34 1.39 -6.97
C ALA A 58 0.02 -0.06 -7.29
N VAL A 59 0.27 -0.88 -6.26
CA VAL A 59 0.56 -2.30 -6.44
C VAL A 59 -0.62 -3.03 -7.08
N SER A 60 -1.85 -2.76 -6.62
CA SER A 60 -3.03 -3.41 -7.18
C SER A 60 -3.22 -3.07 -8.66
N LYS A 61 -2.93 -1.83 -9.06
CA LYS A 61 -2.96 -1.42 -10.47
C LYS A 61 -1.88 -2.14 -11.28
N ALA A 62 -0.68 -2.28 -10.72
CA ALA A 62 0.41 -3.01 -11.39
C ALA A 62 0.06 -4.48 -11.60
N LEU A 63 -0.74 -5.08 -10.70
CA LEU A 63 -1.23 -6.44 -10.85
C LEU A 63 -2.46 -6.55 -11.77
N GLY A 64 -2.94 -5.43 -12.30
CA GLY A 64 -3.92 -5.41 -13.38
C GLY A 64 -5.37 -5.66 -12.99
N THR A 65 -5.67 -5.87 -11.71
CA THR A 65 -7.03 -6.19 -11.25
C THR A 65 -7.68 -5.08 -10.43
N GLY A 66 -6.89 -4.09 -10.00
CA GLY A 66 -7.36 -3.17 -8.98
C GLY A 66 -7.73 -3.92 -7.71
N MET A 67 -8.51 -3.30 -6.84
CA MET A 67 -8.86 -3.90 -5.54
C MET A 67 -10.09 -4.80 -5.56
N LYS A 68 -10.62 -5.14 -6.73
CA LYS A 68 -11.82 -6.00 -6.85
C LYS A 68 -11.57 -7.44 -6.44
N ARG A 69 -10.39 -7.98 -6.76
CA ARG A 69 -10.01 -9.37 -6.47
C ARG A 69 -8.93 -9.48 -5.41
N ILE A 70 -8.29 -8.38 -5.11
CA ILE A 70 -7.19 -8.31 -4.17
C ILE A 70 -7.65 -7.48 -2.99
N GLY A 71 -7.60 -8.03 -1.79
CA GLY A 71 -7.88 -7.27 -0.58
C GLY A 71 -6.71 -6.35 -0.25
N PHE A 72 -6.99 -5.18 0.31
CA PHE A 72 -5.95 -4.27 0.78
C PHE A 72 -5.01 -4.93 1.78
N ARG A 73 -5.52 -5.83 2.61
CA ARG A 73 -4.73 -6.53 3.62
C ARG A 73 -3.79 -7.59 3.04
N ASP A 74 -3.97 -7.95 1.78
CA ASP A 74 -3.11 -8.90 1.09
C ASP A 74 -1.79 -8.28 0.60
N ILE A 75 -1.69 -6.97 0.68
CA ILE A 75 -0.49 -6.22 0.31
C ILE A 75 0.05 -5.56 1.56
N THR A 76 1.26 -5.91 1.96
CA THR A 76 1.92 -5.31 3.12
C THR A 76 3.14 -4.51 2.64
N VAL A 77 3.19 -3.24 3.01
CA VAL A 77 4.30 -2.36 2.66
C VAL A 77 5.16 -2.15 3.89
N THR A 78 6.41 -2.55 3.81
CA THR A 78 7.39 -2.42 4.89
C THR A 78 8.57 -1.59 4.41
N ARG A 79 9.58 -1.44 5.25
CA ARG A 79 10.82 -0.74 4.92
C ARG A 79 12.01 -1.63 5.25
N ASN A 80 13.07 -1.56 4.45
CA ASN A 80 14.32 -2.19 4.81
C ASN A 80 15.12 -1.28 5.75
N GLU A 81 16.31 -1.71 6.16
CA GLU A 81 17.16 -0.94 7.08
C GLU A 81 17.55 0.43 6.52
N ALA A 82 17.68 0.55 5.21
CA ALA A 82 18.01 1.80 4.54
C ALA A 82 16.80 2.73 4.37
N GLY A 83 15.58 2.27 4.76
CA GLY A 83 14.36 3.04 4.64
C GLY A 83 13.65 2.88 3.31
N ALA A 84 14.15 2.04 2.41
CA ALA A 84 13.50 1.80 1.13
C ALA A 84 12.23 0.95 1.31
N PRO A 85 11.15 1.25 0.59
CA PRO A 85 9.91 0.48 0.72
C PRO A 85 10.04 -0.90 0.08
N LEU A 86 9.42 -1.88 0.75
CA LEU A 86 9.33 -3.26 0.30
C LEU A 86 7.86 -3.67 0.27
N VAL A 87 7.52 -4.56 -0.65
CA VAL A 87 6.16 -5.09 -0.79
C VAL A 87 6.16 -6.59 -0.53
N GLU A 88 5.28 -7.03 0.34
CA GLU A 88 5.02 -8.45 0.58
C GLU A 88 3.58 -8.73 0.18
N LEU A 89 3.38 -9.81 -0.56
CA LEU A 89 2.06 -10.23 -1.02
C LEU A 89 1.62 -11.50 -0.30
N SER A 90 0.32 -11.57 0.00
CA SER A 90 -0.31 -12.77 0.56
C SER A 90 -1.66 -12.97 -0.12
N GLY A 91 -2.35 -14.06 0.21
CA GLY A 91 -3.70 -14.31 -0.25
C GLY A 91 -3.89 -14.14 -1.76
N ASN A 92 -4.97 -13.48 -2.13
CA ASN A 92 -5.32 -13.28 -3.54
C ASN A 92 -4.30 -12.43 -4.31
N ALA A 93 -3.61 -11.51 -3.65
CA ALA A 93 -2.56 -10.72 -4.29
C ALA A 93 -1.38 -11.61 -4.70
N ALA A 94 -0.96 -12.52 -3.83
CA ALA A 94 0.10 -13.47 -4.14
C ALA A 94 -0.30 -14.41 -5.28
N THR A 95 -1.53 -14.90 -5.26
CA THR A 95 -2.07 -15.76 -6.33
C THR A 95 -2.06 -15.03 -7.66
N ARG A 96 -2.53 -13.78 -7.68
CA ARG A 96 -2.56 -12.98 -8.89
C ARG A 96 -1.16 -12.73 -9.45
N ALA A 97 -0.21 -12.39 -8.59
CA ALA A 97 1.18 -12.19 -8.99
C ALA A 97 1.76 -13.46 -9.64
N ALA A 98 1.49 -14.62 -9.03
CA ALA A 98 1.94 -15.91 -9.60
C ALA A 98 1.33 -16.18 -10.97
N GLU A 99 0.03 -15.91 -11.14
CA GLU A 99 -0.66 -16.06 -12.44
C GLU A 99 -0.04 -15.19 -13.53
N MET A 100 0.44 -13.99 -13.19
CA MET A 100 1.07 -13.07 -14.12
C MET A 100 2.55 -13.35 -14.35
N GLY A 101 3.14 -14.26 -13.58
CA GLY A 101 4.57 -14.52 -13.63
C GLY A 101 5.40 -13.42 -12.98
N VAL A 102 4.82 -12.67 -12.04
CA VAL A 102 5.53 -11.61 -11.33
C VAL A 102 6.45 -12.20 -10.27
N GLU A 103 7.72 -11.87 -10.35
CA GLU A 103 8.72 -12.29 -9.36
C GLU A 103 9.08 -11.17 -8.39
N ASN A 104 9.04 -9.93 -8.86
CA ASN A 104 9.42 -8.77 -8.06
C ASN A 104 8.45 -7.62 -8.25
N ILE A 105 8.20 -6.89 -7.17
CA ILE A 105 7.49 -5.61 -7.23
C ILE A 105 8.41 -4.53 -6.69
N HIS A 106 8.69 -3.56 -7.54
CA HIS A 106 9.47 -2.38 -7.17
C HIS A 106 8.51 -1.24 -6.90
N ILE A 107 8.78 -0.48 -5.84
CA ILE A 107 7.88 0.59 -5.45
C ILE A 107 8.67 1.83 -5.07
N SER A 108 8.12 2.99 -5.42
CA SER A 108 8.63 4.28 -4.97
C SER A 108 7.48 5.06 -4.36
N ILE A 109 7.74 5.72 -3.25
CA ILE A 109 6.73 6.48 -2.52
C ILE A 109 7.29 7.87 -2.27
N SER A 110 6.46 8.89 -2.50
CA SER A 110 6.83 10.27 -2.25
C SER A 110 5.65 11.00 -1.63
N ASP A 111 5.92 12.00 -0.81
CA ASP A 111 4.85 12.76 -0.20
C ASP A 111 5.21 14.23 -0.04
N GLU A 112 4.20 15.04 -0.04
CA GLU A 112 4.22 16.44 0.30
C GLU A 112 3.21 16.67 1.42
N ARG A 113 2.99 17.93 1.81
CA ARG A 113 2.09 18.26 2.91
C ARG A 113 0.70 17.65 2.73
N ASP A 114 0.12 17.77 1.53
CA ASP A 114 -1.27 17.44 1.27
C ASP A 114 -1.48 16.12 0.55
N TYR A 115 -0.43 15.56 -0.07
CA TYR A 115 -0.57 14.37 -0.93
C TYR A 115 0.54 13.36 -0.69
N ALA A 116 0.17 12.10 -0.84
CA ALA A 116 1.11 10.99 -0.96
C ALA A 116 0.92 10.36 -2.33
N ILE A 117 2.02 9.99 -2.98
CA ILE A 117 2.01 9.34 -4.28
C ILE A 117 2.86 8.08 -4.22
N ALA A 118 2.43 7.05 -4.92
CA ALA A 118 3.22 5.82 -5.06
C ALA A 118 3.22 5.36 -6.51
N TYR A 119 4.33 4.76 -6.92
CA TYR A 119 4.49 4.17 -8.24
C TYR A 119 5.02 2.74 -8.06
N ALA A 120 4.38 1.77 -8.71
CA ALA A 120 4.75 0.37 -8.61
C ALA A 120 5.06 -0.21 -9.99
N VAL A 121 6.08 -1.05 -10.04
CA VAL A 121 6.47 -1.79 -11.25
C VAL A 121 6.53 -3.27 -10.89
N ALA A 122 5.75 -4.07 -11.60
CA ALA A 122 5.73 -5.52 -11.47
C ALA A 122 6.54 -6.16 -12.59
N GLU A 123 7.53 -7.01 -12.22
CA GLU A 123 8.33 -7.74 -13.21
C GLU A 123 8.55 -9.20 -12.85
#